data_b80ec70c0d7af32e865fa673fcad38a6
#
_entry.id   b80ec70c0d7af32e865fa673fcad38a6
#
_cell.length_a   1.000
_cell.length_b   1.000
_cell.length_c   1.000
_cell.angle_alpha   90.00
_cell.angle_beta   90.00
_cell.angle_gamma   90.00
#
_symmetry.space_group_name_H-M   'P 1'
#
loop_
_entity.id
_entity.type
_entity.pdbx_description
1 polymer ?
#
loop_
_entity_poly.entity_id
_entity_poly.type
_entity_poly.pdbx_seq_one_letter_code
_entity_poly.pdbx_strand_id
1 'polypeptide(L)'
;MKIMYIEAGNKEKLNLEKLKELEKKLPPIIYIAYSIQYKNLAEEIKKSIKKKVAGFSQVLGCSKIKTSSPILLISSGRFHAINLALQGNKVYIFDNFSIREIDSKEIEIIKKKEKAKYLRLLSSDNIGITVSIKDGQENLESAEKIKEQLEKKGKKAFLFLADNINPQELENFSCDIWINTACPGLSLDSDKIINQNYAKF
;
A
#
# COMPACT_ATOMS: atom_id res chain seq x y z
N MET A 1 -15.66 -16.19 -15.24
CA MET A 1 -14.52 -17.16 -15.06
C MET A 1 -14.42 -17.52 -13.59
N LYS A 2 -14.21 -18.79 -13.21
CA LYS A 2 -13.99 -19.16 -11.80
C LYS A 2 -12.49 -19.06 -11.54
N ILE A 3 -12.08 -18.21 -10.57
CA ILE A 3 -10.68 -18.05 -10.15
C ILE A 3 -10.47 -18.80 -8.84
N MET A 4 -9.41 -19.60 -8.77
CA MET A 4 -8.99 -20.28 -7.55
C MET A 4 -7.67 -19.65 -7.08
N TYR A 5 -7.65 -19.15 -5.84
CA TYR A 5 -6.45 -18.61 -5.20
C TYR A 5 -5.75 -19.71 -4.40
N ILE A 6 -4.47 -19.92 -4.65
CA ILE A 6 -3.64 -20.90 -3.93
C ILE A 6 -2.63 -20.13 -3.10
N GLU A 7 -2.54 -20.42 -1.79
CA GLU A 7 -1.53 -19.85 -0.90
C GLU A 7 -0.13 -20.33 -1.30
N ALA A 8 0.72 -19.42 -1.77
CA ALA A 8 2.12 -19.69 -2.03
C ALA A 8 2.94 -19.30 -0.79
N GLY A 9 3.24 -20.28 0.07
CA GLY A 9 4.01 -20.09 1.28
C GLY A 9 5.51 -20.26 1.05
N ASN A 10 6.34 -19.43 1.69
CA ASN A 10 7.78 -19.65 1.80
C ASN A 10 8.04 -20.77 2.82
N LYS A 11 8.96 -21.69 2.49
CA LYS A 11 9.35 -22.81 3.36
C LYS A 11 10.63 -22.54 4.17
N GLU A 12 11.09 -21.30 4.22
CA GLU A 12 12.29 -20.95 4.99
C GLU A 12 12.06 -21.13 6.48
N LYS A 13 13.05 -21.74 7.15
CA LYS A 13 13.09 -21.85 8.61
C LYS A 13 13.53 -20.52 9.23
N LEU A 14 13.00 -20.22 10.42
CA LEU A 14 13.36 -19.03 11.17
C LEU A 14 14.85 -18.97 11.48
N ASN A 15 15.49 -17.87 11.11
CA ASN A 15 16.88 -17.59 11.49
C ASN A 15 16.90 -17.02 12.93
N LEU A 16 17.29 -17.86 13.89
CA LEU A 16 17.27 -17.50 15.32
C LEU A 16 18.29 -16.40 15.68
N GLU A 17 19.41 -16.29 14.94
CA GLU A 17 20.39 -15.22 15.18
C GLU A 17 19.80 -13.88 14.74
N LYS A 18 19.15 -13.84 13.59
CA LYS A 18 18.45 -12.65 13.09
C LYS A 18 17.25 -12.28 13.97
N LEU A 19 16.55 -13.27 14.53
CA LEU A 19 15.48 -12.99 15.48
C LEU A 19 16.04 -12.30 16.74
N LYS A 20 17.18 -12.72 17.27
CA LYS A 20 17.83 -12.06 18.42
C LYS A 20 18.27 -10.63 18.10
N GLU A 21 18.79 -10.37 16.90
CA GLU A 21 19.10 -9.01 16.44
C GLU A 21 17.84 -8.15 16.35
N LEU A 22 16.76 -8.72 15.81
CA LEU A 22 15.46 -8.07 15.69
C LEU A 22 14.91 -7.66 17.06
N GLU A 23 14.94 -8.58 18.03
CA GLU A 23 14.46 -8.32 19.38
C GLU A 23 15.16 -7.15 20.07
N LYS A 24 16.45 -6.92 19.81
CA LYS A 24 17.21 -5.77 20.35
C LYS A 24 16.71 -4.44 19.77
N LYS A 25 16.22 -4.42 18.54
CA LYS A 25 15.74 -3.20 17.86
C LYS A 25 14.26 -2.90 18.12
N LEU A 26 13.49 -3.92 18.48
CA LEU A 26 12.04 -3.78 18.65
C LEU A 26 11.67 -3.26 20.05
N PRO A 27 10.62 -2.43 20.14
CA PRO A 27 10.05 -2.02 21.41
C PRO A 27 9.41 -3.20 22.16
N PRO A 28 9.04 -3.01 23.44
CA PRO A 28 8.47 -4.08 24.27
C PRO A 28 7.14 -4.65 23.75
N ILE A 29 6.35 -3.79 23.09
CA ILE A 29 5.03 -4.15 22.54
C ILE A 29 5.05 -3.89 21.04
N ILE A 30 4.63 -4.86 20.25
CA ILE A 30 4.61 -4.81 18.78
C ILE A 30 3.31 -5.39 18.23
N TYR A 31 2.95 -4.94 17.04
CA TYR A 31 1.93 -5.58 16.20
C TYR A 31 2.64 -6.37 15.09
N ILE A 32 2.34 -7.63 14.89
CA ILE A 32 2.91 -8.43 13.81
C ILE A 32 1.95 -8.42 12.62
N ALA A 33 2.45 -7.95 11.48
CA ALA A 33 1.78 -8.01 10.19
C ALA A 33 2.61 -8.88 9.24
N TYR A 34 1.99 -9.58 8.29
CA TYR A 34 2.72 -10.42 7.35
C TYR A 34 2.05 -10.44 5.96
N SER A 35 2.84 -10.54 4.90
CA SER A 35 2.33 -10.92 3.59
C SER A 35 2.14 -12.44 3.52
N ILE A 36 1.20 -12.91 2.70
CA ILE A 36 0.77 -14.32 2.67
C ILE A 36 1.94 -15.31 2.51
N GLN A 37 2.96 -14.96 1.70
CA GLN A 37 4.12 -15.79 1.47
C GLN A 37 4.92 -16.06 2.75
N TYR A 38 4.86 -15.18 3.73
CA TYR A 38 5.60 -15.23 5.00
C TYR A 38 4.75 -15.67 6.19
N LYS A 39 3.55 -16.22 5.95
CA LYS A 39 2.62 -16.66 7.02
C LYS A 39 3.30 -17.61 8.01
N ASN A 40 3.93 -18.68 7.51
CA ASN A 40 4.58 -19.70 8.36
C ASN A 40 5.70 -19.07 9.21
N LEU A 41 6.56 -18.24 8.58
CA LEU A 41 7.63 -17.53 9.28
C LEU A 41 7.07 -16.59 10.35
N ALA A 42 5.99 -15.88 10.06
CA ALA A 42 5.34 -14.97 11.01
C ALA A 42 4.76 -15.73 12.22
N GLU A 43 4.20 -16.91 12.02
CA GLU A 43 3.71 -17.77 13.09
C GLU A 43 4.85 -18.30 13.97
N GLU A 44 5.98 -18.69 13.37
CA GLU A 44 7.18 -19.12 14.12
C GLU A 44 7.74 -17.95 14.93
N ILE A 45 7.85 -16.76 14.33
CA ILE A 45 8.29 -15.55 15.04
C ILE A 45 7.37 -15.25 16.21
N LYS A 46 6.04 -15.28 16.01
CA LYS A 46 5.07 -15.03 17.07
C LYS A 46 5.23 -15.97 18.26
N LYS A 47 5.61 -17.23 18.01
CA LYS A 47 5.84 -18.23 19.06
C LYS A 47 7.19 -18.04 19.78
N SER A 48 8.19 -17.52 19.09
CA SER A 48 9.58 -17.48 19.56
C SER A 48 9.98 -16.12 20.14
N ILE A 49 9.32 -15.04 19.74
CA ILE A 49 9.69 -13.67 20.11
C ILE A 49 9.35 -13.36 21.57
N LYS A 50 10.33 -12.76 22.29
CA LYS A 50 10.18 -12.34 23.69
C LYS A 50 9.54 -10.95 23.86
N LYS A 51 8.66 -10.57 22.96
CA LYS A 51 7.95 -9.28 22.99
C LYS A 51 6.44 -9.51 23.15
N LYS A 52 5.76 -8.53 23.75
CA LYS A 52 4.30 -8.57 23.82
C LYS A 52 3.72 -8.30 22.44
N VAL A 53 2.95 -9.24 21.92
CA VAL A 53 2.27 -9.11 20.61
C VAL A 53 0.88 -8.54 20.83
N ALA A 54 0.67 -7.29 20.41
CA ALA A 54 -0.60 -6.57 20.52
C ALA A 54 -1.63 -6.99 19.48
N GLY A 55 -1.18 -7.58 18.37
CA GLY A 55 -2.04 -8.09 17.32
C GLY A 55 -1.26 -8.82 16.25
N PHE A 56 -1.98 -9.63 15.44
CA PHE A 56 -1.39 -10.48 14.42
C PHE A 56 -2.34 -10.60 13.24
N SER A 57 -1.93 -10.14 12.05
CA SER A 57 -2.77 -10.22 10.86
C SER A 57 -1.97 -10.29 9.56
N GLN A 58 -2.59 -10.93 8.57
CA GLN A 58 -2.17 -10.82 7.19
C GLN A 58 -2.47 -9.41 6.66
N VAL A 59 -1.60 -8.91 5.79
CA VAL A 59 -1.78 -7.62 5.11
C VAL A 59 -1.63 -7.74 3.61
N LEU A 60 -2.44 -6.96 2.92
CA LEU A 60 -2.31 -6.60 1.51
C LEU A 60 -1.75 -5.18 1.42
N GLY A 61 -1.37 -4.76 0.21
CA GLY A 61 -0.88 -3.39 -0.01
C GLY A 61 -1.88 -2.28 0.34
N CYS A 62 -3.17 -2.59 0.38
CA CYS A 62 -4.25 -1.66 0.73
C CYS A 62 -4.77 -1.82 2.17
N SER A 63 -4.21 -2.74 2.96
CA SER A 63 -4.67 -3.01 4.33
C SER A 63 -4.52 -1.79 5.24
N LYS A 64 -5.50 -1.59 6.11
CA LYS A 64 -5.47 -0.58 7.16
C LYS A 64 -5.36 -1.27 8.52
N ILE A 65 -4.33 -0.91 9.30
CA ILE A 65 -4.13 -1.42 10.66
C ILE A 65 -4.32 -0.26 11.65
N LYS A 66 -5.32 -0.39 12.51
CA LYS A 66 -5.53 0.54 13.61
C LYS A 66 -4.80 0.01 14.84
N THR A 67 -3.61 0.52 15.12
CA THR A 67 -2.81 0.17 16.29
C THR A 67 -2.00 1.37 16.77
N SER A 68 -1.77 1.45 18.07
CA SER A 68 -0.79 2.38 18.66
C SER A 68 0.60 1.76 18.81
N SER A 69 0.71 0.44 18.61
CA SER A 69 1.98 -0.27 18.71
C SER A 69 2.74 -0.23 17.40
N PRO A 70 4.07 -0.12 17.41
CA PRO A 70 4.89 -0.29 16.22
C PRO A 70 4.63 -1.61 15.52
N ILE A 71 4.66 -1.60 14.21
CA ILE A 71 4.36 -2.77 13.37
C ILE A 71 5.66 -3.46 12.99
N LEU A 72 5.76 -4.75 13.27
CA LEU A 72 6.73 -5.65 12.68
C LEU A 72 6.09 -6.31 11.46
N LEU A 73 6.50 -5.89 10.27
CA LEU A 73 6.06 -6.47 9.02
C LEU A 73 6.99 -7.60 8.57
N ILE A 74 6.46 -8.80 8.47
CA ILE A 74 7.18 -9.97 7.94
C ILE A 74 6.92 -10.04 6.43
N SER A 75 7.87 -9.54 5.65
CA SER A 75 7.76 -9.42 4.18
C SER A 75 9.09 -9.00 3.59
N SER A 76 9.36 -9.34 2.33
CA SER A 76 10.51 -8.83 1.58
C SER A 76 10.25 -7.47 0.93
N GLY A 77 8.97 -7.15 0.66
CA GLY A 77 8.58 -5.98 -0.14
C GLY A 77 8.42 -4.70 0.68
N ARG A 78 8.94 -3.57 0.14
CA ARG A 78 8.81 -2.24 0.77
C ARG A 78 7.40 -1.65 0.63
N PHE A 79 6.65 -2.04 -0.40
CA PHE A 79 5.35 -1.46 -0.71
C PHE A 79 4.35 -1.55 0.46
N HIS A 80 4.20 -2.72 1.05
CA HIS A 80 3.32 -2.92 2.22
C HIS A 80 3.77 -2.06 3.41
N ALA A 81 5.08 -1.97 3.63
CA ALA A 81 5.64 -1.19 4.72
C ALA A 81 5.41 0.31 4.57
N ILE A 82 5.60 0.84 3.35
CA ILE A 82 5.34 2.26 3.03
C ILE A 82 3.87 2.58 3.27
N ASN A 83 2.94 1.75 2.79
CA ASN A 83 1.51 1.99 2.99
C ASN A 83 1.10 1.96 4.47
N LEU A 84 1.67 1.07 5.27
CA LEU A 84 1.45 1.03 6.71
C LEU A 84 2.05 2.26 7.40
N ALA A 85 3.24 2.71 6.98
CA ALA A 85 3.90 3.90 7.53
C ALA A 85 3.19 5.20 7.14
N LEU A 86 2.59 5.29 5.96
CA LEU A 86 1.76 6.42 5.53
C LEU A 86 0.51 6.60 6.41
N GLN A 87 0.05 5.53 7.07
CA GLN A 87 -1.04 5.57 8.05
C GLN A 87 -0.60 6.12 9.42
N GLY A 88 0.68 6.48 9.58
CA GLY A 88 1.25 7.01 10.83
C GLY A 88 1.90 5.96 11.73
N ASN A 89 1.99 4.71 11.30
CA ASN A 89 2.62 3.65 12.08
C ASN A 89 4.13 3.68 11.94
N LYS A 90 4.84 3.38 13.03
CA LYS A 90 6.26 3.04 12.97
C LYS A 90 6.38 1.59 12.48
N VAL A 91 7.14 1.35 11.39
CA VAL A 91 7.20 0.05 10.72
C VAL A 91 8.62 -0.47 10.65
N TYR A 92 8.82 -1.70 11.13
CA TYR A 92 10.01 -2.51 10.95
C TYR A 92 9.72 -3.61 9.95
N ILE A 93 10.63 -3.86 9.02
CA ILE A 93 10.52 -4.93 8.03
C ILE A 93 11.49 -6.04 8.41
N PHE A 94 11.03 -7.27 8.39
CA PHE A 94 11.84 -8.45 8.57
C PHE A 94 11.54 -9.50 7.49
N ASP A 95 12.57 -9.92 6.76
CA ASP A 95 12.49 -10.92 5.69
C ASP A 95 13.28 -12.19 5.98
N ASN A 96 13.60 -12.46 7.26
CA ASN A 96 14.42 -13.55 7.76
C ASN A 96 15.96 -13.35 7.57
N PHE A 97 16.36 -12.42 6.71
CA PHE A 97 17.78 -12.13 6.44
C PHE A 97 18.17 -10.73 6.89
N SER A 98 17.27 -9.80 6.76
CA SER A 98 17.53 -8.39 7.03
C SER A 98 16.46 -7.77 7.94
N ILE A 99 16.87 -6.74 8.68
CA ILE A 99 16.01 -5.94 9.53
C ILE A 99 16.15 -4.50 9.10
N ARG A 100 15.05 -3.91 8.63
CA ARG A 100 15.00 -2.52 8.15
C ARG A 100 13.90 -1.77 8.88
N GLU A 101 14.13 -0.54 9.21
CA GLU A 101 13.11 0.40 9.68
C GLU A 101 12.77 1.33 8.52
N ILE A 102 11.50 1.67 8.37
CA ILE A 102 11.07 2.68 7.40
C ILE A 102 11.45 4.05 7.95
N ASP A 103 12.25 4.80 7.20
CA ASP A 103 12.67 6.14 7.58
C ASP A 103 11.48 7.11 7.50
N SER A 104 11.29 7.87 8.58
CA SER A 104 10.28 8.92 8.65
C SER A 104 10.49 10.00 7.57
N LYS A 105 11.74 10.33 7.23
CA LYS A 105 12.06 11.28 6.17
C LYS A 105 11.56 10.81 4.80
N GLU A 106 11.70 9.51 4.52
CA GLU A 106 11.15 8.93 3.29
C GLU A 106 9.64 9.10 3.21
N ILE A 107 8.94 8.82 4.33
CA ILE A 107 7.49 8.98 4.40
C ILE A 107 7.06 10.44 4.24
N GLU A 108 7.82 11.39 4.80
CA GLU A 108 7.57 12.82 4.59
C GLU A 108 7.73 13.23 3.13
N ILE A 109 8.74 12.72 2.44
CA ILE A 109 8.93 12.98 0.99
C ILE A 109 7.73 12.46 0.20
N ILE A 110 7.28 11.24 0.48
CA ILE A 110 6.11 10.67 -0.20
C ILE A 110 4.85 11.51 0.08
N LYS A 111 4.63 11.91 1.34
CA LYS A 111 3.50 12.80 1.69
C LYS A 111 3.55 14.14 0.97
N LYS A 112 4.74 14.73 0.82
CA LYS A 112 4.93 15.97 0.05
C LYS A 112 4.60 15.78 -1.44
N LYS A 113 5.02 14.66 -2.03
CA LYS A 113 4.67 14.31 -3.41
C LYS A 113 3.16 14.15 -3.59
N GLU A 114 2.49 13.41 -2.70
CA GLU A 114 1.03 13.25 -2.76
C GLU A 114 0.30 14.60 -2.62
N LYS A 115 0.80 15.49 -1.76
CA LYS A 115 0.27 16.85 -1.66
C LYS A 115 0.46 17.67 -2.95
N ALA A 116 1.61 17.55 -3.61
CA ALA A 116 1.86 18.21 -4.88
C ALA A 116 0.91 17.68 -5.98
N LYS A 117 0.69 16.38 -6.04
CA LYS A 117 -0.30 15.77 -6.94
C LYS A 117 -1.72 16.27 -6.66
N TYR A 118 -2.09 16.42 -5.39
CA TYR A 118 -3.38 16.99 -5.03
C TYR A 118 -3.55 18.44 -5.51
N LEU A 119 -2.52 19.27 -5.35
CA LEU A 119 -2.54 20.65 -5.88
C LEU A 119 -2.67 20.65 -7.41
N ARG A 120 -1.95 19.77 -8.10
CA ARG A 120 -2.10 19.59 -9.55
C ARG A 120 -3.52 19.18 -9.92
N LEU A 121 -4.15 18.25 -9.19
CA LEU A 121 -5.53 17.82 -9.42
C LEU A 121 -6.51 19.01 -9.33
N LEU A 122 -6.31 19.90 -8.38
CA LEU A 122 -7.16 21.08 -8.22
C LEU A 122 -7.07 22.04 -9.44
N SER A 123 -5.91 22.17 -10.04
CA SER A 123 -5.66 23.05 -11.20
C SER A 123 -5.87 22.38 -12.56
N SER A 124 -6.14 21.06 -12.59
CA SER A 124 -6.33 20.29 -13.82
C SER A 124 -7.77 20.40 -14.33
N ASP A 125 -7.94 20.43 -15.65
CA ASP A 125 -9.24 20.44 -16.31
C ASP A 125 -9.64 19.07 -16.87
N ASN A 126 -8.66 18.32 -17.40
CA ASN A 126 -8.88 16.98 -17.98
C ASN A 126 -8.33 15.90 -17.03
N ILE A 127 -9.23 15.15 -16.42
CA ILE A 127 -8.88 14.20 -15.36
C ILE A 127 -9.25 12.79 -15.81
N GLY A 128 -8.25 11.89 -15.85
CA GLY A 128 -8.48 10.47 -16.04
C GLY A 128 -8.76 9.79 -14.70
N ILE A 129 -9.64 8.80 -14.71
CA ILE A 129 -9.93 7.95 -13.55
C ILE A 129 -9.67 6.51 -13.97
N THR A 130 -8.69 5.85 -13.35
CA THR A 130 -8.34 4.46 -13.68
C THR A 130 -9.14 3.49 -12.84
N VAL A 131 -9.73 2.49 -13.48
CA VAL A 131 -10.49 1.39 -12.86
C VAL A 131 -9.89 0.08 -13.31
N SER A 132 -9.43 -0.75 -12.39
CA SER A 132 -9.04 -2.12 -12.68
C SER A 132 -10.27 -3.02 -12.69
N ILE A 133 -10.40 -3.88 -13.70
CA ILE A 133 -11.44 -4.91 -13.76
C ILE A 133 -10.98 -6.25 -13.19
N LYS A 134 -9.79 -6.29 -12.56
CA LYS A 134 -9.30 -7.46 -11.82
C LYS A 134 -10.14 -7.71 -10.57
N ASP A 135 -10.43 -8.99 -10.32
CA ASP A 135 -11.09 -9.42 -9.09
C ASP A 135 -10.37 -8.86 -7.84
N GLY A 136 -11.14 -8.24 -6.95
CA GLY A 136 -10.65 -7.64 -5.71
C GLY A 136 -9.97 -6.27 -5.86
N GLN A 137 -9.84 -5.75 -7.08
CA GLN A 137 -9.34 -4.40 -7.37
C GLN A 137 -10.37 -3.51 -8.08
N GLU A 138 -11.48 -4.09 -8.54
CA GLU A 138 -12.56 -3.37 -9.18
C GLU A 138 -13.23 -2.41 -8.20
N ASN A 139 -13.38 -1.16 -8.62
CA ASN A 139 -14.02 -0.11 -7.81
C ASN A 139 -14.76 0.88 -8.70
N LEU A 140 -15.57 0.35 -9.63
CA LEU A 140 -16.28 1.14 -10.63
C LEU A 140 -17.24 2.14 -9.98
N GLU A 141 -18.01 1.70 -8.99
CA GLU A 141 -18.97 2.57 -8.29
C GLU A 141 -18.30 3.80 -7.66
N SER A 142 -17.11 3.62 -7.05
CA SER A 142 -16.36 4.75 -6.51
C SER A 142 -15.85 5.67 -7.60
N ALA A 143 -15.39 5.11 -8.72
CA ALA A 143 -14.89 5.88 -9.86
C ALA A 143 -15.99 6.73 -10.52
N GLU A 144 -17.20 6.19 -10.65
CA GLU A 144 -18.38 6.92 -11.15
C GLU A 144 -18.76 8.08 -10.23
N LYS A 145 -18.78 7.85 -8.91
CA LYS A 145 -19.03 8.92 -7.93
C LYS A 145 -17.99 10.04 -8.02
N ILE A 146 -16.72 9.68 -8.19
CA ILE A 146 -15.61 10.65 -8.36
C ILE A 146 -15.83 11.45 -9.64
N LYS A 147 -16.17 10.78 -10.74
CA LYS A 147 -16.48 11.43 -12.03
C LYS A 147 -17.58 12.47 -11.89
N GLU A 148 -18.71 12.08 -11.32
CA GLU A 148 -19.83 13.00 -11.09
C GLU A 148 -19.44 14.22 -10.24
N GLN A 149 -18.63 14.02 -9.20
CA GLN A 149 -18.15 15.12 -8.35
C GLN A 149 -17.26 16.10 -9.10
N LEU A 150 -16.40 15.60 -9.99
CA LEU A 150 -15.53 16.41 -10.84
C LEU A 150 -16.32 17.19 -11.87
N GLU A 151 -17.29 16.55 -12.55
CA GLU A 151 -18.15 17.18 -13.55
C GLU A 151 -19.02 18.28 -12.93
N LYS A 152 -19.55 18.08 -11.71
CA LYS A 152 -20.26 19.12 -10.95
C LYS A 152 -19.38 20.35 -10.64
N LYS A 153 -18.05 20.18 -10.65
CA LYS A 153 -17.07 21.27 -10.49
C LYS A 153 -16.57 21.85 -11.83
N GLY A 154 -17.21 21.47 -12.94
CA GLY A 154 -16.89 21.96 -14.29
C GLY A 154 -15.66 21.31 -14.92
N LYS A 155 -15.14 20.23 -14.34
CA LYS A 155 -13.97 19.51 -14.89
C LYS A 155 -14.41 18.43 -15.88
N LYS A 156 -13.54 18.07 -16.82
CA LYS A 156 -13.78 16.95 -17.75
C LYS A 156 -13.17 15.70 -17.12
N ALA A 157 -13.99 14.69 -16.85
CA ALA A 157 -13.58 13.45 -16.20
C ALA A 157 -13.87 12.24 -17.08
N PHE A 158 -12.86 11.37 -17.26
CA PHE A 158 -12.91 10.19 -18.12
C PHE A 158 -12.62 8.93 -17.34
N LEU A 159 -13.42 7.88 -17.52
CA LEU A 159 -13.19 6.56 -16.94
C LEU A 159 -12.36 5.70 -17.89
N PHE A 160 -11.31 5.08 -17.38
CA PHE A 160 -10.45 4.14 -18.08
C PHE A 160 -10.47 2.80 -17.39
N LEU A 161 -11.04 1.80 -18.05
CA LEU A 161 -11.16 0.44 -17.54
C LEU A 161 -10.11 -0.44 -18.20
N ALA A 162 -9.32 -1.15 -17.40
CA ALA A 162 -8.31 -2.09 -17.90
C ALA A 162 -8.05 -3.21 -16.88
N ASP A 163 -7.66 -4.39 -17.37
CA ASP A 163 -7.17 -5.48 -16.54
C ASP A 163 -5.89 -5.07 -15.80
N ASN A 164 -4.93 -4.56 -16.57
CA ASN A 164 -3.66 -4.06 -16.07
C ASN A 164 -3.54 -2.57 -16.36
N ILE A 165 -3.36 -1.79 -15.30
CA ILE A 165 -3.11 -0.36 -15.44
C ILE A 165 -1.60 -0.17 -15.48
N ASN A 166 -1.09 0.27 -16.63
CA ASN A 166 0.30 0.61 -16.82
C ASN A 166 0.44 2.14 -16.85
N PRO A 167 1.19 2.75 -15.90
CA PRO A 167 1.40 4.20 -15.88
C PRO A 167 1.95 4.78 -17.18
N GLN A 168 2.79 4.05 -17.90
CA GLN A 168 3.37 4.48 -19.18
C GLN A 168 2.33 4.56 -20.29
N GLU A 169 1.36 3.66 -20.32
CA GLU A 169 0.28 3.68 -21.31
C GLU A 169 -0.66 4.86 -21.10
N LEU A 170 -0.83 5.30 -19.85
CA LEU A 170 -1.65 6.47 -19.52
C LEU A 170 -1.09 7.77 -20.09
N GLU A 171 0.20 7.84 -20.42
CA GLU A 171 0.83 9.01 -21.04
C GLU A 171 0.34 9.27 -22.46
N ASN A 172 -0.24 8.26 -23.14
CA ASN A 172 -0.81 8.40 -24.48
C ASN A 172 -2.14 9.17 -24.51
N PHE A 173 -2.72 9.44 -23.34
CA PHE A 173 -3.99 10.16 -23.25
C PHE A 173 -3.77 11.60 -22.77
N SER A 174 -4.55 12.53 -23.33
CA SER A 174 -4.47 13.96 -23.00
C SER A 174 -5.13 14.29 -21.65
N CYS A 175 -4.78 13.56 -20.60
CA CYS A 175 -5.20 13.85 -19.23
C CYS A 175 -4.06 14.55 -18.46
N ASP A 176 -4.43 15.58 -17.69
CA ASP A 176 -3.48 16.36 -16.89
C ASP A 176 -2.99 15.57 -15.68
N ILE A 177 -3.89 14.78 -15.10
CA ILE A 177 -3.66 13.93 -13.94
C ILE A 177 -4.62 12.75 -13.93
N TRP A 178 -4.24 11.68 -13.23
CA TRP A 178 -5.01 10.45 -13.09
C TRP A 178 -5.41 10.20 -11.64
N ILE A 179 -6.67 9.91 -11.39
CA ILE A 179 -7.14 9.40 -10.09
C ILE A 179 -7.17 7.89 -10.16
N ASN A 180 -6.43 7.25 -9.27
CA ASN A 180 -6.34 5.80 -9.20
C ASN A 180 -7.35 5.26 -8.19
N THR A 181 -8.28 4.41 -8.65
CA THR A 181 -9.21 3.67 -7.80
C THR A 181 -8.83 2.19 -7.63
N ALA A 182 -7.75 1.75 -8.29
CA ALA A 182 -7.22 0.38 -8.23
C ALA A 182 -6.15 0.21 -7.13
N CYS A 183 -5.08 -0.52 -7.44
CA CYS A 183 -3.99 -0.79 -6.48
C CYS A 183 -3.26 0.51 -6.07
N PRO A 184 -3.17 0.85 -4.77
CA PRO A 184 -2.51 2.07 -4.30
C PRO A 184 -1.04 2.20 -4.70
N GLY A 185 -0.37 1.09 -5.07
CA GLY A 185 1.02 1.08 -5.52
C GLY A 185 1.28 1.93 -6.74
N LEU A 186 0.28 2.05 -7.63
CA LEU A 186 0.43 2.80 -8.88
C LEU A 186 0.80 4.28 -8.67
N SER A 187 0.35 4.89 -7.57
CA SER A 187 0.69 6.29 -7.30
C SER A 187 2.14 6.49 -6.86
N LEU A 188 2.82 5.46 -6.39
CA LEU A 188 4.23 5.54 -6.00
C LEU A 188 5.16 5.60 -7.22
N ASP A 189 4.71 5.07 -8.35
CA ASP A 189 5.50 4.90 -9.57
C ASP A 189 5.32 6.05 -10.57
N SER A 190 4.40 7.00 -10.30
CA SER A 190 4.11 8.10 -11.21
C SER A 190 3.74 9.39 -10.47
N ASP A 191 4.29 10.52 -10.90
CA ASP A 191 3.95 11.84 -10.39
C ASP A 191 2.64 12.40 -10.99
N LYS A 192 2.05 11.70 -11.97
CA LYS A 192 0.77 12.05 -12.60
C LYS A 192 -0.41 11.21 -12.06
N ILE A 193 -0.17 10.27 -11.13
CA ILE A 193 -1.20 9.41 -10.58
C ILE A 193 -1.37 9.70 -9.09
N ILE A 194 -2.59 10.06 -8.67
CA ILE A 194 -2.98 10.25 -7.28
C ILE A 194 -3.98 9.17 -6.85
N ASN A 195 -3.79 8.57 -5.69
CA ASN A 195 -4.79 7.64 -5.16
C ASN A 195 -6.05 8.36 -4.71
N GLN A 196 -7.22 7.76 -4.94
CA GLN A 196 -8.54 8.31 -4.57
C GLN A 196 -8.61 8.77 -3.10
N ASN A 197 -7.91 8.12 -2.19
CA ASN A 197 -7.90 8.49 -0.77
C ASN A 197 -7.28 9.88 -0.49
N TYR A 198 -6.47 10.40 -1.40
CA TYR A 198 -5.87 11.73 -1.34
C TYR A 198 -6.60 12.74 -2.22
N ALA A 199 -7.44 12.29 -3.16
CA ALA A 199 -8.26 13.12 -4.01
C ALA A 199 -9.53 13.53 -3.24
N LYS A 200 -9.45 14.63 -2.50
CA LYS A 200 -10.59 15.18 -1.75
C LYS A 200 -11.28 16.25 -2.60
N PHE A 201 -12.59 16.15 -2.73
CA PHE A 201 -13.44 17.06 -3.51
C PHE A 201 -14.46 17.77 -2.63
#